data_bec940ecabcca403a273f4fa250e0719
#
_entry.id   bec940ecabcca403a273f4fa250e0719
#
_cell.length_a   1.000
_cell.length_b   1.000
_cell.length_c   1.000
_cell.angle_alpha   90.00
_cell.angle_beta   90.00
_cell.angle_gamma   90.00
#
_symmetry.space_group_name_H-M   'P 1'
#
loop_
_entity.id
_entity.type
_entity.pdbx_description
1 polymer ?
#
loop_
_entity_poly.entity_id
_entity_poly.type
_entity_poly.pdbx_seq_one_letter_code
_entity_poly.pdbx_strand_id
1 'polypeptide(L)'
;MVTYLLKKSYQLKSLKEIPFKDLWGDHGIFTTMWIFGKPPKILFFENHIKNLIKSLEKYGFKKKHLRKKILKIINENLSKKIKYNHLLRVALNKKIISISFRKRISPKSNFDLKLVNLKREKPQFKNLKY
;
A
#
# COMPACT_ATOMS: atom_id res chain seq x y z
N MET A 1 -12.92 -14.93 1.68
CA MET A 1 -11.54 -15.10 2.22
C MET A 1 -10.56 -14.27 1.41
N VAL A 2 -9.68 -13.56 2.07
CA VAL A 2 -8.64 -12.76 1.40
C VAL A 2 -7.40 -13.62 1.21
N THR A 3 -6.94 -13.73 -0.04
CA THR A 3 -5.74 -14.50 -0.38
C THR A 3 -4.60 -13.54 -0.69
N TYR A 4 -3.49 -13.69 0.02
CA TYR A 4 -2.29 -12.91 -0.20
C TYR A 4 -1.26 -13.70 -1.00
N LEU A 5 -0.74 -13.06 -2.04
CA LEU A 5 0.41 -13.58 -2.79
C LEU A 5 1.71 -13.26 -2.06
N LEU A 6 1.76 -12.13 -1.37
CA LEU A 6 2.97 -11.65 -0.72
C LEU A 6 2.63 -10.68 0.41
N LYS A 7 3.38 -10.80 1.51
CA LYS A 7 3.39 -9.86 2.63
C LYS A 7 4.82 -9.68 3.08
N LYS A 8 5.36 -8.48 2.98
CA LYS A 8 6.73 -8.18 3.41
C LYS A 8 6.82 -6.82 4.08
N SER A 9 7.73 -6.73 5.03
CA SER A 9 8.07 -5.48 5.71
C SER A 9 9.57 -5.24 5.65
N TYR A 10 9.92 -3.96 5.63
CA TYR A 10 11.31 -3.51 5.54
C TYR A 10 11.54 -2.34 6.48
N GLN A 11 12.75 -2.23 6.98
CA GLN A 11 13.18 -1.01 7.65
C GLN A 11 13.30 0.11 6.60
N LEU A 12 12.64 1.22 6.86
CA LEU A 12 12.62 2.33 5.90
C LEU A 12 14.00 2.94 5.65
N LYS A 13 14.84 2.97 6.67
CA LYS A 13 16.18 3.54 6.58
C LYS A 13 17.13 2.71 5.72
N SER A 14 17.19 1.41 5.98
CA SER A 14 18.16 0.49 5.37
C SER A 14 17.61 -0.37 4.25
N LEU A 15 16.29 -0.47 4.14
CA LEU A 15 15.56 -1.42 3.28
C LEU A 15 15.88 -2.89 3.61
N LYS A 16 16.31 -3.16 4.83
CA LYS A 16 16.51 -4.53 5.32
C LYS A 16 15.15 -5.16 5.61
N GLU A 17 14.92 -6.35 5.06
CA GLU A 17 13.70 -7.10 5.32
C GLU A 17 13.61 -7.49 6.80
N ILE A 18 12.42 -7.33 7.36
CA ILE A 18 12.08 -7.70 8.73
C ILE A 18 10.83 -8.58 8.73
N PRO A 19 10.48 -9.26 9.81
CA PRO A 19 9.21 -9.96 9.88
C PRO A 19 8.05 -9.06 9.58
N PHE A 20 7.06 -9.56 8.84
CA PHE A 20 5.93 -8.76 8.39
C PHE A 20 5.19 -8.13 9.56
N LYS A 21 4.94 -6.83 9.44
CA LYS A 21 4.09 -6.07 10.36
C LYS A 21 2.97 -5.41 9.56
N ASP A 22 1.75 -5.78 9.89
CA ASP A 22 0.59 -5.05 9.41
C ASP A 22 0.48 -3.76 10.22
N LEU A 23 0.78 -2.64 9.59
CA LEU A 23 0.82 -1.34 10.26
C LEU A 23 -0.55 -0.77 10.57
N TRP A 24 -1.61 -1.58 10.46
CA TRP A 24 -2.98 -1.16 10.75
C TRP A 24 -3.11 -0.73 12.22
N GLY A 25 -3.65 0.45 12.42
CA GLY A 25 -3.74 1.06 13.76
C GLY A 25 -2.54 1.92 14.15
N ASP A 26 -1.42 1.82 13.45
CA ASP A 26 -0.24 2.64 13.70
C ASP A 26 -0.42 4.07 13.20
N HIS A 27 0.44 4.95 13.71
CA HIS A 27 0.49 6.33 13.26
C HIS A 27 1.28 6.42 11.94
N GLY A 28 0.57 6.27 10.84
CA GLY A 28 1.16 6.26 9.52
C GLY A 28 0.12 6.39 8.41
N ILE A 29 0.54 6.12 7.20
CA ILE A 29 -0.30 6.26 6.00
C ILE A 29 -0.18 5.05 5.10
N PHE A 30 -1.13 4.91 4.19
CA PHE A 30 -1.11 3.84 3.19
C PHE A 30 -1.72 4.29 1.87
N THR A 31 -1.44 3.53 0.82
CA THR A 31 -2.15 3.60 -0.45
C THR A 31 -2.36 2.20 -0.99
N THR A 32 -3.43 2.03 -1.77
CA THR A 32 -3.73 0.76 -2.44
C THR A 32 -3.84 0.99 -3.93
N MET A 33 -3.14 0.18 -4.71
CA MET A 33 -3.06 0.30 -6.16
C MET A 33 -3.45 -1.02 -6.81
N TRP A 34 -4.06 -0.95 -7.99
CA TRP A 34 -4.34 -2.15 -8.76
C TRP A 34 -3.11 -2.51 -9.59
N ILE A 35 -2.69 -3.76 -9.47
CA ILE A 35 -1.64 -4.35 -10.29
C ILE A 35 -2.24 -5.45 -11.16
N PHE A 36 -1.96 -5.41 -12.46
CA PHE A 36 -2.61 -6.29 -13.43
C PHE A 36 -1.69 -6.62 -14.60
N GLY A 37 -2.00 -7.74 -15.25
CA GLY A 37 -1.38 -8.16 -16.49
C GLY A 37 -0.09 -8.94 -16.33
N LYS A 38 0.45 -9.32 -17.48
CA LYS A 38 1.72 -10.04 -17.64
C LYS A 38 2.40 -9.48 -18.90
N PRO A 39 3.49 -8.70 -18.79
CA PRO A 39 4.16 -8.25 -17.57
C PRO A 39 3.28 -7.33 -16.72
N PRO A 40 3.55 -7.24 -15.40
CA PRO A 40 2.71 -6.49 -14.50
C PRO A 40 2.76 -4.98 -14.74
N LYS A 41 1.59 -4.35 -14.67
CA LYS A 41 1.42 -2.90 -14.72
C LYS A 41 0.69 -2.45 -13.46
N ILE A 42 1.04 -1.27 -12.96
CA ILE A 42 0.39 -0.67 -11.80
C ILE A 42 -0.40 0.54 -12.27
N LEU A 43 -1.71 0.55 -12.00
CA LEU A 43 -2.58 1.63 -12.42
C LEU A 43 -2.33 2.89 -11.58
N PHE A 44 -2.08 4.00 -12.25
CA PHE A 44 -1.85 5.32 -11.64
C PHE A 44 -0.75 5.34 -10.58
N PHE A 45 0.31 4.58 -10.80
CA PHE A 45 1.42 4.46 -9.84
C PHE A 45 1.96 5.82 -9.40
N GLU A 46 2.30 6.70 -10.33
CA GLU A 46 2.89 7.99 -10.02
C GLU A 46 1.93 8.87 -9.19
N ASN A 47 0.65 8.85 -9.52
CA ASN A 47 -0.36 9.61 -8.77
C ASN A 47 -0.50 9.10 -7.33
N HIS A 48 -0.53 7.78 -7.15
CA HIS A 48 -0.62 7.18 -5.83
C HIS A 48 0.60 7.51 -4.98
N ILE A 49 1.80 7.39 -5.54
CA ILE A 49 3.04 7.65 -4.81
C ILE A 49 3.19 9.13 -4.47
N LYS A 50 2.87 10.01 -5.42
CA LYS A 50 2.88 11.46 -5.18
C LYS A 50 1.95 11.85 -4.04
N ASN A 51 0.72 11.31 -4.03
CA ASN A 51 -0.24 11.57 -2.96
C ASN A 51 0.21 10.99 -1.62
N LEU A 52 0.82 9.80 -1.64
CA LEU A 52 1.39 9.17 -0.45
C LEU A 52 2.48 10.06 0.16
N ILE A 53 3.41 10.54 -0.63
CA ILE A 53 4.50 11.41 -0.18
C ILE A 53 3.96 12.72 0.39
N LYS A 54 3.00 13.35 -0.30
CA LYS A 54 2.35 14.57 0.21
C LYS A 54 1.67 14.34 1.56
N SER A 55 1.00 13.21 1.71
CA SER A 55 0.34 12.85 2.96
C SER A 55 1.35 12.63 4.09
N LEU A 56 2.50 12.01 3.79
CA LEU A 56 3.58 11.85 4.76
C LEU A 56 4.13 13.20 5.23
N GLU A 57 4.38 14.12 4.32
CA GLU A 57 4.88 15.46 4.65
C GLU A 57 3.91 16.17 5.59
N LYS A 58 2.62 16.10 5.33
CA LYS A 58 1.58 16.68 6.18
C LYS A 58 1.45 15.98 7.53
N TYR A 59 1.82 14.71 7.61
CA TYR A 59 1.91 13.97 8.87
C TYR A 59 3.20 14.27 9.65
N GLY A 60 4.08 15.10 9.09
CA GLY A 60 5.33 15.49 9.70
C GLY A 60 6.51 14.55 9.41
N PHE A 61 6.37 13.68 8.42
CA PHE A 61 7.42 12.75 8.04
C PHE A 61 8.06 13.17 6.73
N LYS A 62 9.29 13.66 6.77
CA LYS A 62 10.11 13.85 5.57
C LYS A 62 11.11 12.72 5.48
N LYS A 63 11.05 11.95 4.40
CA LYS A 63 12.03 10.91 4.08
C LYS A 63 12.59 11.15 2.69
N LYS A 64 13.92 11.24 2.60
CA LYS A 64 14.61 11.41 1.33
C LYS A 64 14.52 10.13 0.50
N HIS A 65 14.39 10.29 -0.81
CA HIS A 65 14.39 9.17 -1.77
C HIS A 65 13.27 8.14 -1.56
N LEU A 66 12.16 8.54 -0.97
CA LEU A 66 11.08 7.61 -0.64
C LEU A 66 10.50 6.93 -1.90
N ARG A 67 10.29 7.70 -2.98
CA ARG A 67 9.82 7.14 -4.25
C ARG A 67 10.74 6.04 -4.78
N LYS A 68 12.04 6.28 -4.76
CA LYS A 68 13.03 5.28 -5.21
C LYS A 68 13.03 4.04 -4.34
N LYS A 69 12.90 4.21 -3.02
CA LYS A 69 12.83 3.10 -2.07
C LYS A 69 11.60 2.23 -2.30
N ILE A 70 10.44 2.85 -2.48
CA ILE A 70 9.19 2.15 -2.76
C ILE A 70 9.29 1.39 -4.08
N LEU A 71 9.77 2.04 -5.12
CA LEU A 71 9.93 1.43 -6.43
C LEU A 71 10.88 0.24 -6.39
N LYS A 72 11.99 0.36 -5.69
CA LYS A 72 12.96 -0.74 -5.51
C LYS A 72 12.31 -1.95 -4.85
N ILE A 73 11.60 -1.74 -3.75
CA ILE A 73 10.92 -2.81 -3.01
C ILE A 73 9.86 -3.49 -3.89
N ILE A 74 9.08 -2.72 -4.61
CA ILE A 74 8.04 -3.27 -5.50
C ILE A 74 8.69 -4.10 -6.60
N ASN A 75 9.71 -3.57 -7.27
CA ASN A 75 10.38 -4.26 -8.38
C ASN A 75 11.06 -5.56 -7.94
N GLU A 76 11.64 -5.59 -6.75
CA GLU A 76 12.27 -6.80 -6.20
C GLU A 76 11.26 -7.92 -5.93
N ASN A 77 10.00 -7.58 -5.74
CA ASN A 77 8.95 -8.53 -5.38
C ASN A 77 7.98 -8.85 -6.53
N LEU A 78 8.13 -8.18 -7.67
CA LEU A 78 7.33 -8.48 -8.86
C LEU A 78 7.94 -9.62 -9.66
N SER A 79 7.08 -10.55 -10.11
CA SER A 79 7.47 -11.62 -11.03
C SER A 79 6.90 -11.35 -12.42
N LYS A 80 7.73 -11.48 -13.45
CA LYS A 80 7.28 -11.41 -14.84
C LYS A 80 6.55 -12.66 -15.30
N LYS A 81 6.60 -13.74 -14.50
CA LYS A 81 5.99 -15.04 -14.80
C LYS A 81 4.53 -15.13 -14.37
N ILE A 82 4.07 -14.22 -13.51
CA ILE A 82 2.73 -14.22 -12.94
C ILE A 82 1.85 -13.24 -13.71
N LYS A 83 0.65 -13.69 -14.07
CA LYS A 83 -0.40 -12.79 -14.53
C LYS A 83 -1.10 -12.20 -13.32
N TYR A 84 -0.90 -10.91 -13.10
CA TYR A 84 -1.46 -10.24 -11.93
C TYR A 84 -2.90 -9.82 -12.14
N ASN A 85 -3.68 -9.91 -11.09
CA ASN A 85 -4.93 -9.20 -10.86
C ASN A 85 -5.05 -9.05 -9.35
N HIS A 86 -4.24 -8.15 -8.81
CA HIS A 86 -4.02 -8.05 -7.37
C HIS A 86 -4.13 -6.60 -6.93
N LEU A 87 -4.32 -6.40 -5.66
CA LEU A 87 -4.22 -5.09 -5.02
C LEU A 87 -2.89 -5.02 -4.28
N LEU A 88 -2.08 -4.04 -4.65
CA LEU A 88 -0.84 -3.72 -3.97
C LEU A 88 -1.12 -2.65 -2.92
N ARG A 89 -0.90 -2.98 -1.67
CA ARG A 89 -0.97 -2.03 -0.56
C ARG A 89 0.44 -1.67 -0.12
N VAL A 90 0.71 -0.38 -0.03
CA VAL A 90 1.95 0.17 0.52
C VAL A 90 1.58 0.95 1.77
N ALA A 91 2.11 0.55 2.90
CA ALA A 91 1.87 1.21 4.19
C ALA A 91 3.19 1.64 4.81
N LEU A 92 3.20 2.81 5.42
CA LEU A 92 4.41 3.41 6.00
C LEU A 92 4.11 4.04 7.35
N ASN A 93 5.04 3.86 8.26
CA ASN A 93 5.20 4.71 9.43
C ASN A 93 6.61 5.32 9.42
N LYS A 94 7.05 5.93 10.52
CA LYS A 94 8.37 6.56 10.61
C LYS A 94 9.54 5.61 10.36
N LYS A 95 9.36 4.32 10.64
CA LYS A 95 10.47 3.34 10.69
C LYS A 95 10.33 2.20 9.70
N ILE A 96 9.11 1.87 9.29
CA ILE A 96 8.80 0.64 8.57
C ILE A 96 7.98 0.94 7.32
N ILE A 97 8.27 0.21 6.26
CA ILE A 97 7.44 0.12 5.06
C ILE A 97 6.98 -1.33 4.92
N SER A 98 5.68 -1.51 4.75
CA SER A 98 5.07 -2.82 4.54
C SER A 98 4.36 -2.85 3.21
N ILE A 99 4.56 -3.91 2.45
CA ILE A 99 3.86 -4.14 1.19
C ILE A 99 3.11 -5.46 1.24
N SER A 100 1.97 -5.49 0.57
CA SER A 100 1.23 -6.73 0.40
C SER A 100 0.57 -6.76 -0.98
N PHE A 101 0.56 -7.94 -1.59
CA PHE A 101 -0.19 -8.23 -2.81
C PHE A 101 -1.31 -9.18 -2.43
N ARG A 102 -2.55 -8.73 -2.51
CA ARG A 102 -3.70 -9.59 -2.28
C ARG A 102 -4.49 -9.77 -3.57
N LYS A 103 -5.05 -10.94 -3.76
CA LYS A 103 -5.89 -11.21 -4.93
C LYS A 103 -7.07 -10.24 -4.93
N ARG A 104 -7.30 -9.60 -6.07
CA ARG A 104 -8.47 -8.74 -6.25
C ARG A 104 -9.71 -9.61 -6.41
N ILE A 105 -10.71 -9.34 -5.60
CA ILE A 105 -12.01 -9.99 -5.69
C ILE A 105 -12.93 -9.06 -6.45
N SER A 106 -13.45 -9.54 -7.58
CA SER A 106 -14.46 -8.79 -8.33
C SER A 106 -15.76 -8.70 -7.52
N PRO A 107 -16.36 -7.51 -7.40
CA PRO A 107 -17.62 -7.38 -6.70
C PRO A 107 -18.71 -8.18 -7.41
N LYS A 108 -19.65 -8.72 -6.64
CA LYS A 108 -20.84 -9.36 -7.18
C LYS A 108 -21.70 -8.32 -7.90
N SER A 109 -22.50 -8.76 -8.88
CA SER A 109 -23.41 -7.87 -9.60
C SER A 109 -24.43 -7.19 -8.67
N ASN A 110 -24.82 -7.85 -7.59
CA ASN A 110 -25.69 -7.30 -6.55
C ASN A 110 -24.97 -7.30 -5.21
N PHE A 111 -25.07 -6.19 -4.48
CA PHE A 111 -24.54 -6.06 -3.14
C PHE A 111 -25.37 -5.06 -2.33
N ASP A 112 -25.43 -5.29 -1.04
CA ASP A 112 -26.14 -4.40 -0.12
C ASP A 112 -25.22 -3.31 0.41
N LEU A 113 -25.75 -2.10 0.53
CA LEU A 113 -25.06 -0.97 1.11
C LEU A 113 -25.63 -0.66 2.48
N LYS A 114 -24.77 -0.47 3.46
CA LYS A 114 -25.15 -0.02 4.79
C LYS A 114 -24.52 1.34 5.05
N LEU A 115 -25.36 2.31 5.40
CA LEU A 115 -24.88 3.61 5.83
C LEU A 115 -24.36 3.51 7.26
N VAL A 116 -23.13 3.96 7.45
CA VAL A 116 -22.48 4.00 8.78
C VAL A 116 -22.06 5.42 9.04
N ASN A 117 -22.49 5.96 10.18
CA ASN A 117 -22.06 7.30 10.62
C ASN A 117 -20.70 7.17 11.31
N LEU A 118 -19.64 7.35 10.54
CA LEU A 118 -18.26 7.28 11.01
C LEU A 118 -17.51 8.56 10.67
N LYS A 119 -16.98 9.23 11.68
CA LYS A 119 -16.10 10.37 11.48
C LYS A 119 -14.65 9.95 11.66
N ARG A 120 -13.88 10.06 10.60
CA ARG A 120 -12.46 9.71 10.61
C ARG A 120 -11.60 10.94 10.89
N GLU A 121 -10.58 10.78 11.71
CA GLU A 121 -9.60 11.83 11.95
C GLU A 121 -8.83 12.10 10.63
N LYS A 122 -8.68 13.37 10.27
CA LYS A 122 -8.02 13.81 9.03
C LYS A 122 -8.48 13.01 7.80
N PRO A 123 -9.77 13.07 7.44
CA PRO A 123 -10.34 12.21 6.39
C PRO A 123 -9.74 12.44 5.00
N GLN A 124 -9.10 13.58 4.77
CA GLN A 124 -8.42 13.90 3.52
C GLN A 124 -7.16 13.06 3.29
N PHE A 125 -6.68 12.33 4.31
CA PHE A 125 -5.51 11.45 4.21
C PHE A 125 -5.91 10.00 4.46
N LYS A 126 -5.29 9.10 3.70
CA LYS A 126 -5.40 7.65 3.96
C LYS A 126 -4.47 7.28 5.10
N ASN A 127 -4.92 7.50 6.32
CA ASN A 127 -4.14 7.17 7.51
C ASN A 127 -4.45 5.76 8.01
N LEU A 128 -3.52 5.18 8.73
CA LEU A 128 -3.59 3.80 9.22
C LEU A 128 -4.43 3.61 10.48
N LYS A 129 -4.91 4.69 11.07
CA LYS A 129 -5.74 4.61 12.29
C LYS A 129 -7.11 3.96 12.06
N TYR A 130 -7.57 3.94 10.82
CA TYR A 130 -8.91 3.46 10.49
C TYR A 130 -8.91 2.39 9.41
#